data_cdbab5ea86b23b3038a63ca27910e301
#
_entry.id   cdbab5ea86b23b3038a63ca27910e301
#
_cell.length_a   1.000
_cell.length_b   1.000
_cell.length_c   1.000
_cell.angle_alpha   90.00
_cell.angle_beta   90.00
_cell.angle_gamma   90.00
#
_symmetry.space_group_name_H-M   'P 1'
#
loop_
_entity.id
_entity.type
_entity.pdbx_description
1 polymer ?
#
loop_
_entity_poly.entity_id
_entity_poly.type
_entity_poly.pdbx_seq_one_letter_code
_entity_poly.pdbx_strand_id
1 'polypeptide(L)'
;SVDNHLVLPVDTTVRFLITSNDVIHNWWVPAFGVKQDANPGFINDAWAKPNEIGTYRGQCAELCGKDHGFMPIVVDVVSKADYAAWVESKQAEKVAELASATKEWTEADLVARGEEVYNANCSGCHQKDGSGIPGVFPAMIGSEVTNGPADYQIGMVLNGLRGMPAFKMLSDTDIASVITYERRSFGNNGSVVQPSDVTSAR
;
A
#
# COMPACT_ATOMS: atom_id res chain seq x y z
N SER A 1 0.00 0.46 -16.40
CA SER A 1 0.63 1.33 -15.39
C SER A 1 0.89 0.53 -14.13
N VAL A 2 1.74 1.01 -13.27
CA VAL A 2 2.03 0.48 -11.94
C VAL A 2 1.85 1.59 -10.92
N ASP A 3 1.63 1.23 -9.66
CA ASP A 3 1.37 2.20 -8.59
C ASP A 3 2.63 3.02 -8.26
N ASN A 4 3.79 2.34 -8.25
CA ASN A 4 5.07 2.97 -7.95
C ASN A 4 6.11 2.62 -9.01
N HIS A 5 6.61 3.62 -9.72
CA HIS A 5 7.75 3.45 -10.60
C HIS A 5 9.04 3.39 -9.78
N LEU A 6 9.94 2.48 -10.15
CA LEU A 6 11.32 2.52 -9.66
C LEU A 6 12.08 3.59 -10.44
N VAL A 7 12.64 4.58 -9.76
CA VAL A 7 13.42 5.65 -10.40
C VAL A 7 14.90 5.42 -10.18
N LEU A 8 15.70 5.48 -11.25
CA LEU A 8 17.15 5.23 -11.22
C LEU A 8 17.92 6.36 -11.91
N PRO A 9 19.13 6.69 -11.43
CA PRO A 9 19.99 7.66 -12.09
C PRO A 9 20.75 7.01 -13.26
N VAL A 10 20.82 7.71 -14.40
CA VAL A 10 21.63 7.30 -15.55
C VAL A 10 23.12 7.26 -15.20
N ASP A 11 23.88 6.38 -15.86
CA ASP A 11 25.34 6.20 -15.70
C ASP A 11 25.80 5.94 -14.25
N THR A 12 24.95 5.35 -13.44
CA THR A 12 25.24 5.03 -12.04
C THR A 12 25.00 3.55 -11.80
N THR A 13 25.96 2.87 -11.18
CA THR A 13 25.77 1.48 -10.74
C THR A 13 24.85 1.46 -9.55
N VAL A 14 23.73 0.76 -9.68
CA VAL A 14 22.73 0.57 -8.62
C VAL A 14 22.69 -0.88 -8.21
N ARG A 15 22.74 -1.14 -6.90
CA ARG A 15 22.53 -2.45 -6.32
C ARG A 15 21.07 -2.58 -5.92
N PHE A 16 20.45 -3.68 -6.30
CA PHE A 16 19.09 -4.05 -5.91
C PHE A 16 19.13 -5.07 -4.79
N LEU A 17 18.37 -4.85 -3.75
CA LEU A 17 18.07 -5.83 -2.71
C LEU A 17 16.66 -6.34 -2.94
N ILE A 18 16.54 -7.63 -3.21
CA ILE A 18 15.32 -8.25 -3.74
C ILE A 18 14.86 -9.35 -2.78
N THR A 19 13.63 -9.23 -2.29
CA THR A 19 12.99 -10.20 -1.41
C THR A 19 11.48 -10.24 -1.67
N SER A 20 10.78 -11.16 -1.02
CA SER A 20 9.33 -11.30 -1.04
C SER A 20 8.78 -11.47 0.37
N ASN A 21 7.51 -11.11 0.57
CA ASN A 21 6.80 -11.28 1.84
C ASN A 21 5.82 -12.47 1.84
N ASP A 22 5.55 -13.07 0.67
CA ASP A 22 4.52 -14.09 0.51
C ASP A 22 5.07 -15.37 -0.14
N VAL A 23 5.17 -15.41 -1.47
CA VAL A 23 5.69 -16.54 -2.24
C VAL A 23 6.93 -16.12 -3.03
N ILE A 24 7.53 -17.03 -3.77
CA ILE A 24 8.65 -16.70 -4.66
C ILE A 24 8.09 -15.94 -5.86
N HIS A 25 8.71 -14.78 -6.15
CA HIS A 25 8.56 -14.00 -7.37
C HIS A 25 9.90 -13.89 -8.08
N ASN A 26 9.91 -13.29 -9.27
CA ASN A 26 11.16 -12.97 -9.97
C ASN A 26 11.09 -11.53 -10.50
N TRP A 27 12.05 -10.70 -10.10
CA TRP A 27 12.20 -9.36 -10.63
C TRP A 27 13.01 -9.41 -11.93
N TRP A 28 12.35 -9.17 -13.04
CA TRP A 28 12.95 -9.25 -14.37
C TRP A 28 12.67 -7.98 -15.18
N VAL A 29 13.76 -7.28 -15.53
CA VAL A 29 13.76 -6.17 -16.47
C VAL A 29 14.73 -6.53 -17.60
N PRO A 30 14.20 -7.04 -18.73
CA PRO A 30 15.03 -7.56 -19.84
C PRO A 30 16.10 -6.59 -20.32
N ALA A 31 15.75 -5.30 -20.47
CA ALA A 31 16.67 -4.27 -20.94
C ALA A 31 17.88 -4.04 -20.03
N PHE A 32 17.80 -4.41 -18.76
CA PHE A 32 18.92 -4.30 -17.81
C PHE A 32 19.75 -5.58 -17.72
N GLY A 33 19.31 -6.65 -18.38
CA GLY A 33 19.93 -7.97 -18.25
C GLY A 33 19.78 -8.57 -16.84
N VAL A 34 18.85 -8.06 -16.02
CA VAL A 34 18.64 -8.50 -14.65
C VAL A 34 17.40 -9.38 -14.58
N LYS A 35 17.59 -10.58 -14.04
CA LYS A 35 16.54 -11.54 -13.72
C LYS A 35 16.91 -12.22 -12.40
N GLN A 36 16.22 -11.87 -11.32
CA GLN A 36 16.58 -12.30 -9.96
C GLN A 36 15.34 -12.70 -9.16
N ASP A 37 15.39 -13.89 -8.54
CA ASP A 37 14.32 -14.35 -7.68
C ASP A 37 14.19 -13.51 -6.42
N ALA A 38 12.93 -13.29 -6.02
CA ALA A 38 12.53 -12.68 -4.77
C ALA A 38 12.01 -13.80 -3.86
N ASN A 39 12.85 -14.29 -2.94
CA ASN A 39 12.55 -15.42 -2.08
C ASN A 39 12.11 -14.95 -0.69
N PRO A 40 11.00 -15.48 -0.13
CA PRO A 40 10.64 -15.22 1.25
C PRO A 40 11.75 -15.62 2.22
N GLY A 41 12.07 -14.71 3.16
CA GLY A 41 13.09 -14.97 4.19
C GLY A 41 14.54 -14.80 3.73
N PHE A 42 14.78 -14.50 2.45
CA PHE A 42 16.13 -14.23 1.91
C PHE A 42 16.18 -12.85 1.27
N ILE A 43 17.33 -12.22 1.30
CA ILE A 43 17.61 -11.01 0.54
C ILE A 43 18.62 -11.36 -0.53
N ASN A 44 18.16 -11.44 -1.76
CA ASN A 44 19.02 -11.62 -2.94
C ASN A 44 19.50 -10.26 -3.42
N ASP A 45 20.62 -10.22 -4.12
CA ASP A 45 21.11 -9.00 -4.71
C ASP A 45 21.44 -9.15 -6.21
N ALA A 46 21.25 -8.05 -6.91
CA ALA A 46 21.60 -7.86 -8.29
C ALA A 46 22.13 -6.43 -8.47
N TRP A 47 22.68 -6.14 -9.63
CA TRP A 47 23.10 -4.79 -9.97
C TRP A 47 22.88 -4.49 -11.43
N ALA A 48 22.68 -3.20 -11.76
CA ALA A 48 22.68 -2.70 -13.11
C ALA A 48 23.30 -1.30 -13.16
N LYS A 49 23.77 -0.93 -14.34
CA LYS A 49 24.18 0.43 -14.66
C LYS A 49 23.44 0.89 -15.92
N PRO A 50 22.28 1.55 -15.76
CA PRO A 50 21.55 2.09 -16.91
C PRO A 50 22.38 3.16 -17.61
N ASN A 51 22.51 3.09 -18.92
CA ASN A 51 23.32 4.01 -19.73
C ASN A 51 22.50 4.98 -20.58
N GLU A 52 21.18 4.81 -20.62
CA GLU A 52 20.27 5.67 -21.38
C GLU A 52 19.06 6.08 -20.53
N ILE A 53 18.67 7.35 -20.64
CA ILE A 53 17.44 7.87 -20.02
C ILE A 53 16.23 7.32 -20.75
N GLY A 54 15.21 6.86 -20.02
CA GLY A 54 14.00 6.31 -20.60
C GLY A 54 13.18 5.49 -19.60
N THR A 55 12.02 5.03 -20.07
CA THR A 55 11.14 4.14 -19.28
C THR A 55 11.31 2.71 -19.74
N TYR A 56 11.70 1.84 -18.83
CA TYR A 56 11.95 0.43 -19.05
C TYR A 56 10.87 -0.42 -18.38
N ARG A 57 10.51 -1.51 -19.03
CA ARG A 57 9.44 -2.37 -18.54
C ARG A 57 9.96 -3.76 -18.23
N GLY A 58 9.41 -4.30 -17.16
CA GLY A 58 9.66 -5.65 -16.71
C GLY A 58 8.38 -6.33 -16.23
N GLN A 59 8.56 -7.53 -15.74
CA GLN A 59 7.44 -8.35 -15.24
C GLN A 59 7.96 -9.35 -14.20
N CYS A 60 7.06 -9.91 -13.43
CA CYS A 60 7.35 -11.11 -12.66
C CYS A 60 7.62 -12.27 -13.62
N ALA A 61 8.69 -13.02 -13.38
CA ALA A 61 9.11 -14.14 -14.23
C ALA A 61 9.16 -15.48 -13.47
N GLU A 62 8.56 -15.55 -12.26
CA GLU A 62 8.31 -16.79 -11.50
C GLU A 62 6.82 -16.90 -11.23
N LEU A 63 6.24 -18.09 -11.51
CA LEU A 63 4.82 -18.35 -11.32
C LEU A 63 4.46 -18.23 -9.84
N CYS A 64 3.78 -17.15 -9.48
CA CYS A 64 3.52 -16.75 -8.10
C CYS A 64 2.03 -16.82 -7.69
N GLY A 65 1.13 -17.27 -8.56
CA GLY A 65 -0.29 -17.46 -8.26
C GLY A 65 -1.23 -16.76 -9.22
N LYS A 66 -2.44 -16.48 -8.75
CA LYS A 66 -3.59 -16.03 -9.56
C LYS A 66 -3.29 -14.79 -10.42
N ASP A 67 -2.61 -13.80 -9.86
CA ASP A 67 -2.39 -12.51 -10.51
C ASP A 67 -0.93 -12.34 -11.03
N HIS A 68 -0.24 -13.47 -11.26
CA HIS A 68 1.13 -13.50 -11.79
C HIS A 68 1.33 -12.62 -13.04
N GLY A 69 0.40 -12.62 -13.97
CA GLY A 69 0.45 -11.82 -15.20
C GLY A 69 0.10 -10.33 -15.00
N PHE A 70 -0.35 -9.93 -13.81
CA PHE A 70 -0.85 -8.58 -13.51
C PHE A 70 0.05 -7.78 -12.56
N MET A 71 1.31 -8.18 -12.41
CA MET A 71 2.31 -7.50 -11.59
C MET A 71 3.51 -7.01 -12.45
N PRO A 72 3.29 -6.01 -13.31
CA PRO A 72 4.34 -5.45 -14.14
C PRO A 72 5.32 -4.60 -13.32
N ILE A 73 6.52 -4.40 -13.88
CA ILE A 73 7.56 -3.55 -13.36
C ILE A 73 7.74 -2.37 -14.32
N VAL A 74 7.86 -1.16 -13.77
CA VAL A 74 8.24 0.03 -14.54
C VAL A 74 9.44 0.69 -13.87
N VAL A 75 10.47 0.95 -14.65
CA VAL A 75 11.69 1.63 -14.20
C VAL A 75 11.91 2.86 -15.06
N ASP A 76 11.93 4.03 -14.43
CA ASP A 76 12.27 5.29 -15.08
C ASP A 76 13.75 5.62 -14.79
N VAL A 77 14.54 5.57 -15.81
CA VAL A 77 15.94 6.06 -15.76
C VAL A 77 15.92 7.54 -16.09
N VAL A 78 16.41 8.34 -15.18
CA VAL A 78 16.39 9.80 -15.27
C VAL A 78 17.79 10.41 -15.14
N SER A 79 17.91 11.72 -15.35
CA SER A 79 19.17 12.41 -15.07
C SER A 79 19.54 12.34 -13.58
N LYS A 80 20.83 12.51 -13.26
CA LYS A 80 21.27 12.53 -11.85
C LYS A 80 20.62 13.67 -11.05
N ALA A 81 20.33 14.80 -11.72
CA ALA A 81 19.66 15.93 -11.08
C ALA A 81 18.18 15.60 -10.77
N ASP A 82 17.46 15.01 -11.73
CA ASP A 82 16.07 14.61 -11.55
C ASP A 82 15.95 13.49 -10.50
N TYR A 83 16.92 12.57 -10.47
CA TYR A 83 16.97 11.54 -9.42
C TYR A 83 17.15 12.16 -8.02
N ALA A 84 18.06 13.16 -7.89
CA ALA A 84 18.25 13.84 -6.61
C ALA A 84 16.96 14.57 -6.16
N ALA A 85 16.27 15.26 -7.07
CA ALA A 85 15.01 15.90 -6.79
C ALA A 85 13.91 14.90 -6.41
N TRP A 86 13.86 13.74 -7.07
CA TRP A 86 12.94 12.66 -6.73
C TRP A 86 13.21 12.10 -5.32
N VAL A 87 14.47 11.87 -4.96
CA VAL A 87 14.85 11.42 -3.62
C VAL A 87 14.43 12.43 -2.55
N GLU A 88 14.69 13.73 -2.78
CA GLU A 88 14.27 14.80 -1.89
C GLU A 88 12.74 14.83 -1.70
N SER A 89 11.98 14.71 -2.80
CA SER A 89 10.52 14.60 -2.76
C SER A 89 10.07 13.41 -1.91
N LYS A 90 10.66 12.23 -2.10
CA LYS A 90 10.30 11.01 -1.33
C LYS A 90 10.67 11.13 0.14
N GLN A 91 11.77 11.78 0.46
CA GLN A 91 12.13 12.09 1.86
C GLN A 91 11.14 13.05 2.50
N ALA A 92 10.72 14.09 1.77
CA ALA A 92 9.71 15.04 2.26
C ALA A 92 8.34 14.36 2.47
N GLU A 93 7.91 13.50 1.52
CA GLU A 93 6.70 12.69 1.67
C GLU A 93 6.76 11.82 2.94
N LYS A 94 7.90 11.15 3.19
CA LYS A 94 8.07 10.31 4.38
C LYS A 94 8.05 11.10 5.68
N VAL A 95 8.68 12.28 5.70
CA VAL A 95 8.63 13.18 6.87
C VAL A 95 7.19 13.64 7.12
N ALA A 96 6.45 14.01 6.07
CA ALA A 96 5.05 14.42 6.18
C ALA A 96 4.15 13.26 6.68
N GLU A 97 4.39 12.04 6.18
CA GLU A 97 3.68 10.83 6.64
C GLU A 97 3.91 10.59 8.15
N LEU A 98 5.17 10.63 8.60
CA LEU A 98 5.51 10.46 10.01
C LEU A 98 4.89 11.55 10.89
N ALA A 99 4.94 12.81 10.44
CA ALA A 99 4.29 13.92 11.14
C ALA A 99 2.77 13.74 11.21
N SER A 100 2.16 13.24 10.14
CA SER A 100 0.74 12.92 10.06
C SER A 100 0.34 11.80 11.03
N ALA A 101 1.19 10.76 11.16
CA ALA A 101 0.95 9.63 12.06
C ALA A 101 1.02 10.02 13.55
N THR A 102 1.78 11.07 13.89
CA THR A 102 1.93 11.56 15.28
C THR A 102 1.00 12.71 15.62
N LYS A 103 0.34 13.31 14.62
CA LYS A 103 -0.61 14.40 14.82
C LYS A 103 -1.92 13.84 15.38
N GLU A 104 -2.51 14.56 16.33
CA GLU A 104 -3.90 14.32 16.72
C GLU A 104 -4.85 14.95 15.69
N TRP A 105 -5.74 14.15 15.15
CA TRP A 105 -6.67 14.55 14.10
C TRP A 105 -8.06 14.80 14.68
N THR A 106 -8.79 15.78 14.12
CA THR A 106 -10.18 15.96 14.45
C THR A 106 -11.02 14.83 13.82
N GLU A 107 -12.16 14.49 14.44
CA GLU A 107 -13.09 13.51 13.87
C GLU A 107 -13.51 13.90 12.44
N ALA A 108 -13.80 15.19 12.22
CA ALA A 108 -14.23 15.68 10.92
C ALA A 108 -13.17 15.46 9.82
N ASP A 109 -11.89 15.74 10.14
CA ASP A 109 -10.79 15.54 9.19
C ASP A 109 -10.56 14.04 8.90
N LEU A 110 -10.65 13.18 9.94
CA LEU A 110 -10.55 11.74 9.77
C LEU A 110 -11.70 11.17 8.92
N VAL A 111 -12.93 11.63 9.15
CA VAL A 111 -14.10 11.19 8.38
C VAL A 111 -13.97 11.62 6.92
N ALA A 112 -13.59 12.88 6.65
CA ALA A 112 -13.44 13.37 5.28
C ALA A 112 -12.36 12.60 4.51
N ARG A 113 -11.17 12.41 5.10
CA ARG A 113 -10.09 11.61 4.50
C ARG A 113 -10.50 10.15 4.37
N GLY A 114 -11.18 9.60 5.38
CA GLY A 114 -11.64 8.21 5.42
C GLY A 114 -12.62 7.88 4.31
N GLU A 115 -13.47 8.82 3.92
CA GLU A 115 -14.37 8.66 2.79
C GLU A 115 -13.60 8.46 1.47
N GLU A 116 -12.54 9.24 1.25
CA GLU A 116 -11.69 9.08 0.07
C GLU A 116 -11.00 7.71 0.05
N VAL A 117 -10.42 7.30 1.18
CA VAL A 117 -9.75 6.00 1.33
C VAL A 117 -10.74 4.84 1.16
N TYR A 118 -11.94 4.96 1.74
CA TYR A 118 -13.02 3.98 1.60
C TYR A 118 -13.45 3.80 0.15
N ASN A 119 -13.68 4.90 -0.55
CA ASN A 119 -14.08 4.86 -1.95
C ASN A 119 -13.02 4.24 -2.85
N ALA A 120 -11.74 4.43 -2.54
CA ALA A 120 -10.63 3.89 -3.32
C ALA A 120 -10.37 2.39 -3.05
N ASN A 121 -10.54 1.92 -1.82
CA ASN A 121 -10.05 0.61 -1.40
C ASN A 121 -11.13 -0.36 -0.89
N CYS A 122 -12.25 0.12 -0.37
CA CYS A 122 -13.23 -0.69 0.36
C CYS A 122 -14.57 -0.82 -0.37
N SER A 123 -15.01 0.27 -1.03
CA SER A 123 -16.34 0.37 -1.64
C SER A 123 -16.61 -0.65 -2.74
N GLY A 124 -15.55 -1.17 -3.40
CA GLY A 124 -15.68 -2.21 -4.43
C GLY A 124 -16.32 -3.50 -3.91
N CYS A 125 -16.09 -3.84 -2.65
CA CYS A 125 -16.67 -5.01 -1.98
C CYS A 125 -17.85 -4.61 -1.06
N HIS A 126 -17.65 -3.58 -0.23
CA HIS A 126 -18.61 -3.19 0.80
C HIS A 126 -19.70 -2.21 0.32
N GLN A 127 -19.69 -1.86 -0.95
CA GLN A 127 -20.54 -0.86 -1.60
C GLN A 127 -20.32 0.57 -1.05
N LYS A 128 -20.65 1.59 -1.86
CA LYS A 128 -20.45 3.00 -1.46
C LYS A 128 -21.29 3.41 -0.25
N ASP A 129 -22.44 2.78 -0.07
CA ASP A 129 -23.37 3.03 1.02
C ASP A 129 -23.14 2.12 2.25
N GLY A 130 -22.11 1.29 2.22
CA GLY A 130 -21.79 0.35 3.30
C GLY A 130 -22.73 -0.83 3.42
N SER A 131 -23.62 -1.07 2.45
CA SER A 131 -24.63 -2.17 2.50
C SER A 131 -24.02 -3.55 2.29
N GLY A 132 -22.82 -3.64 1.71
CA GLY A 132 -22.21 -4.91 1.34
C GLY A 132 -22.99 -5.68 0.27
N ILE A 133 -22.71 -6.98 0.15
CA ILE A 133 -23.44 -7.91 -0.72
C ILE A 133 -23.83 -9.12 0.12
N PRO A 134 -25.13 -9.35 0.37
CA PRO A 134 -25.59 -10.45 1.23
C PRO A 134 -24.98 -11.80 0.84
N GLY A 135 -24.43 -12.50 1.82
CA GLY A 135 -23.79 -13.81 1.64
C GLY A 135 -22.40 -13.80 0.98
N VAL A 136 -21.91 -12.63 0.52
CA VAL A 136 -20.59 -12.49 -0.14
C VAL A 136 -19.70 -11.51 0.60
N PHE A 137 -20.15 -10.27 0.79
CA PHE A 137 -19.41 -9.22 1.49
C PHE A 137 -20.26 -8.63 2.60
N PRO A 138 -19.76 -8.58 3.85
CA PRO A 138 -20.54 -8.11 4.99
C PRO A 138 -20.87 -6.61 4.87
N ALA A 139 -22.04 -6.24 5.39
CA ALA A 139 -22.44 -4.84 5.54
C ALA A 139 -21.61 -4.15 6.63
N MET A 140 -21.29 -2.87 6.42
CA MET A 140 -20.74 -1.98 7.44
C MET A 140 -21.84 -1.38 8.32
N ILE A 141 -23.05 -1.24 7.77
CA ILE A 141 -24.23 -0.70 8.45
C ILE A 141 -24.58 -1.54 9.67
N GLY A 142 -24.55 -0.95 10.86
CA GLY A 142 -24.91 -1.62 12.11
C GLY A 142 -24.01 -2.80 12.48
N SER A 143 -22.85 -2.94 11.85
CA SER A 143 -21.92 -4.05 12.10
C SER A 143 -21.42 -4.04 13.55
N GLU A 144 -21.34 -5.21 14.16
CA GLU A 144 -20.71 -5.38 15.48
C GLU A 144 -19.22 -5.00 15.46
N VAL A 145 -18.56 -5.14 14.31
CA VAL A 145 -17.15 -4.74 14.13
C VAL A 145 -17.02 -3.23 14.16
N THR A 146 -17.83 -2.51 13.36
CA THR A 146 -17.78 -1.05 13.27
C THR A 146 -18.28 -0.34 14.52
N ASN A 147 -19.09 -1.00 15.36
CA ASN A 147 -19.60 -0.44 16.61
C ASN A 147 -18.95 -1.05 17.87
N GLY A 148 -18.09 -2.06 17.69
CA GLY A 148 -17.39 -2.76 18.76
C GLY A 148 -16.02 -2.16 19.12
N PRO A 149 -15.12 -2.94 19.74
CA PRO A 149 -13.75 -2.53 20.06
C PRO A 149 -12.96 -2.16 18.81
N ALA A 150 -12.25 -1.02 18.85
CA ALA A 150 -11.49 -0.52 17.70
C ALA A 150 -10.31 -1.44 17.34
N ASP A 151 -9.64 -2.00 18.34
CA ASP A 151 -8.44 -2.85 18.15
C ASP A 151 -8.71 -4.06 17.26
N TYR A 152 -9.90 -4.65 17.38
CA TYR A 152 -10.27 -5.76 16.51
C TYR A 152 -10.39 -5.33 15.05
N GLN A 153 -11.04 -4.18 14.80
CA GLN A 153 -11.18 -3.64 13.44
C GLN A 153 -9.83 -3.21 12.87
N ILE A 154 -8.96 -2.58 13.67
CA ILE A 154 -7.60 -2.21 13.27
C ILE A 154 -6.81 -3.46 12.85
N GLY A 155 -6.81 -4.50 13.70
CA GLY A 155 -6.12 -5.75 13.39
C GLY A 155 -6.65 -6.44 12.12
N MET A 156 -7.98 -6.39 11.90
CA MET A 156 -8.61 -6.94 10.70
C MET A 156 -8.23 -6.17 9.43
N VAL A 157 -8.21 -4.84 9.47
CA VAL A 157 -7.82 -4.02 8.31
C VAL A 157 -6.33 -4.20 8.00
N LEU A 158 -5.48 -4.24 9.03
CA LEU A 158 -4.05 -4.45 8.86
C LEU A 158 -3.71 -5.81 8.24
N ASN A 159 -4.30 -6.87 8.75
CA ASN A 159 -3.87 -8.24 8.44
C ASN A 159 -4.80 -8.98 7.47
N GLY A 160 -5.96 -8.40 7.17
CA GLY A 160 -7.01 -9.08 6.42
C GLY A 160 -7.76 -10.11 7.27
N LEU A 161 -8.88 -10.59 6.76
CA LEU A 161 -9.67 -11.65 7.42
C LEU A 161 -10.43 -12.48 6.38
N ARG A 162 -10.18 -13.79 6.30
CA ARG A 162 -10.81 -14.69 5.33
C ARG A 162 -10.58 -14.20 3.88
N GLY A 163 -11.63 -13.77 3.16
CA GLY A 163 -11.54 -13.21 1.81
C GLY A 163 -11.17 -11.72 1.73
N MET A 164 -11.12 -11.01 2.85
CA MET A 164 -10.71 -9.61 2.91
C MET A 164 -9.17 -9.51 2.85
N PRO A 165 -8.60 -8.77 1.90
CA PRO A 165 -7.15 -8.59 1.82
C PRO A 165 -6.60 -7.78 2.99
N ALA A 166 -5.29 -7.90 3.24
CA ALA A 166 -4.57 -7.07 4.19
C ALA A 166 -4.28 -5.70 3.57
N PHE A 167 -4.49 -4.61 4.32
CA PHE A 167 -4.24 -3.24 3.90
C PHE A 167 -3.04 -2.60 4.62
N LYS A 168 -2.12 -3.41 5.12
CA LYS A 168 -0.91 -2.94 5.81
C LYS A 168 -0.02 -2.00 4.99
N MET A 169 -0.23 -1.91 3.66
CA MET A 169 0.47 -0.98 2.79
C MET A 169 -0.03 0.48 2.91
N LEU A 170 -1.24 0.68 3.43
CA LEU A 170 -1.76 2.02 3.68
C LEU A 170 -1.04 2.67 4.87
N SER A 171 -0.95 4.00 4.88
CA SER A 171 -0.41 4.75 6.01
C SER A 171 -1.28 4.60 7.26
N ASP A 172 -0.68 4.79 8.44
CA ASP A 172 -1.43 4.74 9.71
C ASP A 172 -2.56 5.76 9.73
N THR A 173 -2.32 6.94 9.13
CA THR A 173 -3.34 7.97 8.98
C THR A 173 -4.49 7.53 8.07
N ASP A 174 -4.20 6.85 6.96
CA ASP A 174 -5.26 6.34 6.06
C ASP A 174 -6.08 5.25 6.72
N ILE A 175 -5.42 4.33 7.43
CA ILE A 175 -6.12 3.25 8.17
C ILE A 175 -6.98 3.83 9.29
N ALA A 176 -6.45 4.75 10.09
CA ALA A 176 -7.21 5.43 11.13
C ALA A 176 -8.42 6.18 10.57
N SER A 177 -8.21 6.87 9.45
CA SER A 177 -9.24 7.65 8.77
C SER A 177 -10.36 6.76 8.22
N VAL A 178 -10.02 5.70 7.48
CA VAL A 178 -11.03 4.82 6.91
C VAL A 178 -11.82 4.08 7.99
N ILE A 179 -11.16 3.60 9.04
CA ILE A 179 -11.84 2.97 10.18
C ILE A 179 -12.75 3.98 10.86
N THR A 180 -12.30 5.22 11.10
CA THR A 180 -13.14 6.27 11.69
C THR A 180 -14.33 6.58 10.80
N TYR A 181 -14.15 6.70 9.49
CA TYR A 181 -15.25 6.89 8.54
C TYR A 181 -16.30 5.76 8.64
N GLU A 182 -15.87 4.49 8.60
CA GLU A 182 -16.77 3.33 8.73
C GLU A 182 -17.52 3.31 10.06
N ARG A 183 -16.87 3.74 11.14
CA ARG A 183 -17.41 3.78 12.51
C ARG A 183 -18.33 4.97 12.77
N ARG A 184 -18.24 6.05 11.98
CA ARG A 184 -19.01 7.29 12.16
C ARG A 184 -19.99 7.57 11.02
N SER A 185 -19.95 6.75 9.96
CA SER A 185 -20.86 6.83 8.81
C SER A 185 -21.85 5.67 8.81
N PHE A 186 -22.72 5.61 7.82
CA PHE A 186 -23.70 4.53 7.62
C PHE A 186 -24.64 4.29 8.83
N GLY A 187 -24.85 5.31 9.68
CA GLY A 187 -25.64 5.18 10.90
C GLY A 187 -24.93 4.48 12.07
N ASN A 188 -23.64 4.21 11.94
CA ASN A 188 -22.81 3.69 13.01
C ASN A 188 -22.44 4.78 14.03
N ASN A 189 -22.07 4.36 15.24
CA ASN A 189 -21.66 5.25 16.33
C ASN A 189 -20.46 4.68 17.12
N GLY A 190 -19.50 4.09 16.43
CA GLY A 190 -18.27 3.59 17.04
C GLY A 190 -17.30 4.71 17.44
N SER A 191 -16.27 4.40 18.22
CA SER A 191 -15.25 5.37 18.64
C SER A 191 -14.38 5.84 17.46
N VAL A 192 -13.86 7.05 17.57
CA VAL A 192 -12.81 7.57 16.67
C VAL A 192 -11.54 6.77 16.87
N VAL A 193 -10.80 6.54 15.81
CA VAL A 193 -9.48 5.90 15.79
C VAL A 193 -8.44 6.91 15.35
N GLN A 194 -7.39 7.10 16.14
CA GLN A 194 -6.26 7.98 15.81
C GLN A 194 -5.15 7.20 15.10
N PRO A 195 -4.29 7.85 14.31
CA PRO A 195 -3.13 7.21 13.71
C PRO A 195 -2.21 6.51 14.73
N SER A 196 -2.08 7.06 15.94
CA SER A 196 -1.32 6.46 17.03
C SER A 196 -1.84 5.11 17.50
N ASP A 197 -3.17 4.88 17.40
CA ASP A 197 -3.78 3.59 17.73
C ASP A 197 -3.36 2.52 16.70
N VAL A 198 -3.29 2.92 15.43
CA VAL A 198 -2.83 2.04 14.34
C VAL A 198 -1.34 1.75 14.47
N THR A 199 -0.52 2.78 14.74
CA THR A 199 0.93 2.61 14.98
C THR A 199 1.19 1.60 16.11
N SER A 200 0.38 1.67 17.18
CA SER A 200 0.51 0.77 18.34
C SER A 200 0.10 -0.67 18.04
N ALA A 201 -0.70 -0.89 17.00
CA ALA A 201 -1.20 -2.21 16.59
C ALA A 201 -0.34 -2.87 15.49
N ARG A 202 0.63 -2.16 14.89
CA ARG A 202 1.58 -2.72 13.90
C ARG A 202 2.68 -3.51 14.56
#